data_51e7c03d6ca072f0170714e1cc0c1baa
#
_entry.id   51e7c03d6ca072f0170714e1cc0c1baa
#
_cell.length_a   1.000
_cell.length_b   1.000
_cell.length_c   1.000
_cell.angle_alpha   90.00
_cell.angle_beta   90.00
_cell.angle_gamma   90.00
#
_symmetry.space_group_name_H-M   'P 1'
#
loop_
_entity.id
_entity.type
_entity.pdbx_description
1 polymer ?
#
loop_
_entity_poly.entity_id
_entity_poly.type
_entity_poly.pdbx_seq_one_letter_code
_entity_poly.pdbx_strand_id
1 'polypeptide(L)'
;TSPGATDEETKLKENFYNTTGCHLLFNDTLRHEYKGTDENGKPYYETELLGLEYQLTSTSNFRFKFDYLQTLEQKRQVTAFLQNDLLPYIKNVMPYSLLVANGIDEYQRNTMDVSYDYVGSPLTYNNLRCLALNVSRLWGLTQEERKAYAQDICCEIIFASFGGTAGNKYTDGKAGQFFSINYNNYSTPKSYWWDPTNILNPLELGFLEDP
;
A
#
# COMPACT_ATOMS: atom_id res chain seq x y z
N THR A 1 -20.13 8.84 9.30
CA THR A 1 -19.44 9.81 8.42
C THR A 1 -18.21 10.35 9.12
N SER A 2 -17.07 10.41 8.42
CA SER A 2 -15.84 11.00 8.96
C SER A 2 -16.04 12.48 9.27
N PRO A 3 -15.42 13.02 10.34
CA PRO A 3 -15.46 14.44 10.62
C PRO A 3 -14.99 15.24 9.40
N GLY A 4 -15.80 16.20 8.93
CA GLY A 4 -15.49 17.04 7.77
C GLY A 4 -15.76 16.40 6.38
N ALA A 5 -16.27 15.17 6.31
CA ALA A 5 -16.67 14.59 5.04
C ALA A 5 -17.92 15.31 4.49
N THR A 6 -17.90 15.63 3.19
CA THR A 6 -19.09 16.14 2.49
C THR A 6 -20.02 14.97 2.14
N ASP A 7 -21.30 15.28 1.85
CA ASP A 7 -22.25 14.27 1.37
C ASP A 7 -21.74 13.54 0.11
N GLU A 8 -21.05 14.24 -0.77
CA GLU A 8 -20.45 13.67 -1.97
C GLU A 8 -19.26 12.75 -1.69
N GLU A 9 -18.42 13.10 -0.73
CA GLU A 9 -17.32 12.21 -0.29
C GLU A 9 -17.86 10.92 0.29
N THR A 10 -18.91 11.00 1.10
CA THR A 10 -19.59 9.84 1.65
C THR A 10 -20.12 8.94 0.55
N LYS A 11 -20.78 9.52 -0.48
CA LYS A 11 -21.26 8.77 -1.64
C LYS A 11 -20.14 8.08 -2.43
N LEU A 12 -18.99 8.73 -2.61
CA LEU A 12 -17.84 8.10 -3.25
C LEU A 12 -17.38 6.85 -2.50
N LYS A 13 -17.27 6.93 -1.18
CA LYS A 13 -16.88 5.81 -0.32
C LYS A 13 -17.89 4.68 -0.35
N GLU A 14 -19.18 5.00 -0.24
CA GLU A 14 -20.28 4.01 -0.27
C GLU A 14 -20.34 3.29 -1.62
N ASN A 15 -20.27 4.02 -2.72
CA ASN A 15 -20.25 3.42 -4.07
C ASN A 15 -19.05 2.51 -4.27
N PHE A 16 -17.87 2.93 -3.79
CA PHE A 16 -16.68 2.10 -3.87
C PHE A 16 -16.83 0.82 -3.06
N TYR A 17 -17.33 0.92 -1.83
CA TYR A 17 -17.58 -0.24 -0.98
C TYR A 17 -18.62 -1.20 -1.59
N ASN A 18 -19.73 -0.68 -2.11
CA ASN A 18 -20.76 -1.49 -2.74
C ASN A 18 -20.26 -2.26 -3.97
N THR A 19 -19.27 -1.71 -4.66
CA THR A 19 -18.69 -2.34 -5.86
C THR A 19 -17.58 -3.34 -5.52
N THR A 20 -16.80 -3.08 -4.46
CA THR A 20 -15.56 -3.82 -4.21
C THR A 20 -15.54 -4.59 -2.90
N GLY A 21 -16.41 -4.26 -1.95
CA GLY A 21 -16.35 -4.75 -0.57
C GLY A 21 -15.20 -4.15 0.27
N CYS A 22 -14.44 -3.20 -0.28
CA CYS A 22 -13.30 -2.56 0.36
C CYS A 22 -13.67 -1.14 0.84
N HIS A 23 -13.29 -0.78 2.05
CA HIS A 23 -13.49 0.56 2.58
C HIS A 23 -12.45 1.53 1.97
N LEU A 24 -12.94 2.54 1.24
CA LEU A 24 -12.09 3.60 0.71
C LEU A 24 -11.94 4.71 1.74
N LEU A 25 -10.69 5.08 2.03
CA LEU A 25 -10.34 6.09 3.02
C LEU A 25 -9.51 7.19 2.38
N PHE A 26 -9.76 8.44 2.80
CA PHE A 26 -9.01 9.63 2.36
C PHE A 26 -8.21 10.26 3.51
N ASN A 27 -8.35 9.72 4.72
CA ASN A 27 -7.59 10.07 5.91
C ASN A 27 -7.48 8.84 6.83
N ASP A 28 -6.86 8.98 7.98
CA ASP A 28 -6.64 7.93 8.96
C ASP A 28 -7.89 7.50 9.75
N THR A 29 -9.05 8.10 9.51
CA THR A 29 -10.30 7.75 10.18
C THR A 29 -10.96 6.56 9.50
N LEU A 30 -10.93 5.40 10.14
CA LEU A 30 -11.59 4.19 9.65
C LEU A 30 -13.10 4.24 9.86
N ARG A 31 -13.54 4.67 11.05
CA ARG A 31 -14.96 4.78 11.42
C ARG A 31 -15.20 6.04 12.22
N HIS A 32 -16.38 6.62 12.03
CA HIS A 32 -16.91 7.70 12.84
C HIS A 32 -18.41 7.48 12.98
N GLU A 33 -18.81 6.78 14.02
CA GLU A 33 -20.19 6.36 14.23
C GLU A 33 -20.85 7.14 15.36
N TYR A 34 -22.09 7.59 15.11
CA TYR A 34 -22.92 8.14 16.15
C TYR A 34 -23.39 7.03 17.10
N LYS A 35 -23.11 7.16 18.37
CA LYS A 35 -23.45 6.18 19.43
C LYS A 35 -24.56 6.66 20.36
N GLY A 36 -25.12 7.82 20.10
CA GLY A 36 -26.16 8.40 20.95
C GLY A 36 -25.77 9.78 21.47
N THR A 37 -26.36 10.17 22.60
CA THR A 37 -26.05 11.41 23.31
C THR A 37 -25.36 11.10 24.62
N ASP A 38 -24.40 11.94 24.99
CA ASP A 38 -23.75 11.87 26.30
C ASP A 38 -24.69 12.32 27.45
N GLU A 39 -24.22 12.23 28.67
CA GLU A 39 -24.98 12.63 29.88
C GLU A 39 -25.38 14.11 29.88
N ASN A 40 -24.75 14.94 29.03
CA ASN A 40 -25.04 16.36 28.88
C ASN A 40 -25.94 16.67 27.67
N GLY A 41 -26.48 15.63 26.99
CA GLY A 41 -27.32 15.77 25.81
C GLY A 41 -26.58 16.14 24.54
N LYS A 42 -25.24 16.03 24.50
CA LYS A 42 -24.45 16.28 23.27
C LYS A 42 -24.29 14.99 22.46
N PRO A 43 -24.28 15.10 21.13
CA PRO A 43 -24.03 13.95 20.28
C PRO A 43 -22.66 13.31 20.59
N TYR A 44 -22.67 12.03 20.88
CA TYR A 44 -21.48 11.23 21.12
C TYR A 44 -21.16 10.39 19.88
N TYR A 45 -19.91 10.47 19.44
CA TYR A 45 -19.40 9.73 18.31
C TYR A 45 -18.21 8.88 18.73
N GLU A 46 -18.22 7.62 18.31
CA GLU A 46 -17.07 6.75 18.42
C GLU A 46 -16.21 6.90 17.15
N THR A 47 -14.96 7.30 17.32
CA THR A 47 -14.00 7.48 16.21
C THR A 47 -12.92 6.42 16.31
N GLU A 48 -12.77 5.64 15.25
CA GLU A 48 -11.71 4.65 15.11
C GLU A 48 -10.67 5.15 14.11
N LEU A 49 -9.42 5.29 14.57
CA LEU A 49 -8.30 5.71 13.74
C LEU A 49 -7.46 4.50 13.33
N LEU A 50 -6.85 4.57 12.15
CA LEU A 50 -5.92 3.54 11.64
C LEU A 50 -4.59 3.50 12.41
N GLY A 51 -4.19 4.63 13.02
CA GLY A 51 -2.93 4.74 13.75
C GLY A 51 -1.70 4.54 12.87
N LEU A 52 -1.74 5.03 11.64
CA LEU A 52 -0.69 4.81 10.64
C LEU A 52 0.67 5.39 11.02
N GLU A 53 0.67 6.52 11.72
CA GLU A 53 1.87 7.20 12.20
C GLU A 53 2.37 6.63 13.53
N TYR A 54 1.54 5.84 14.23
CA TYR A 54 1.82 5.27 15.52
C TYR A 54 2.21 3.79 15.35
N GLN A 55 3.49 3.55 15.28
CA GLN A 55 3.99 2.20 15.49
C GLN A 55 4.04 1.92 16.99
N LEU A 56 3.21 0.98 17.45
CA LEU A 56 3.02 0.60 18.85
C LEU A 56 4.30 0.08 19.56
N THR A 57 5.39 -0.05 18.83
CA THR A 57 6.68 -0.44 19.40
C THR A 57 7.64 0.74 19.27
N SER A 58 8.09 1.27 20.41
CA SER A 58 9.15 2.27 20.53
C SER A 58 10.49 1.87 19.85
N THR A 59 10.53 0.70 19.24
CA THR A 59 11.68 0.09 18.58
C THR A 59 11.56 0.10 17.06
N SER A 60 10.54 0.71 16.48
CA SER A 60 10.47 0.79 15.02
C SER A 60 11.55 1.72 14.47
N ASN A 61 12.35 1.17 13.57
CA ASN A 61 13.38 1.92 12.87
C ASN A 61 12.81 2.81 11.76
N PHE A 62 11.51 2.72 11.47
CA PHE A 62 10.86 3.44 10.38
C PHE A 62 9.68 4.28 10.90
N ARG A 63 9.48 5.43 10.28
CA ARG A 63 8.30 6.29 10.42
C ARG A 63 7.77 6.65 9.06
N PHE A 64 6.44 6.82 8.97
CA PHE A 64 5.76 7.22 7.75
C PHE A 64 4.97 8.49 8.02
N LYS A 65 5.06 9.43 7.07
CA LYS A 65 4.26 10.66 7.06
C LYS A 65 3.33 10.62 5.85
N PHE A 66 2.06 10.90 6.09
CA PHE A 66 1.02 10.88 5.06
C PHE A 66 0.59 12.30 4.75
N ASP A 67 0.58 12.64 3.45
CA ASP A 67 -0.08 13.84 2.94
C ASP A 67 -1.44 13.44 2.37
N TYR A 68 -2.53 13.93 2.99
CA TYR A 68 -3.87 13.54 2.60
C TYR A 68 -4.43 14.38 1.46
N LEU A 69 -5.35 13.81 0.68
CA LEU A 69 -6.08 14.52 -0.37
C LEU A 69 -6.95 15.61 0.25
N GLN A 70 -6.80 16.84 -0.23
CA GLN A 70 -7.45 18.01 0.37
C GLN A 70 -8.77 18.36 -0.32
N THR A 71 -8.90 18.12 -1.62
CA THR A 71 -10.05 18.56 -2.41
C THR A 71 -10.94 17.41 -2.83
N LEU A 72 -12.25 17.69 -2.97
CA LEU A 72 -13.21 16.71 -3.47
C LEU A 72 -12.88 16.29 -4.92
N GLU A 73 -12.34 17.19 -5.72
CA GLU A 73 -11.93 16.89 -7.09
C GLU A 73 -10.79 15.88 -7.13
N GLN A 74 -9.77 16.02 -6.28
CA GLN A 74 -8.72 15.01 -6.12
C GLN A 74 -9.29 13.65 -5.73
N LYS A 75 -10.23 13.63 -4.78
CA LYS A 75 -10.88 12.39 -4.31
C LYS A 75 -11.67 11.70 -5.41
N ARG A 76 -12.38 12.48 -6.26
CA ARG A 76 -13.09 11.94 -7.43
C ARG A 76 -12.13 11.37 -8.47
N GLN A 77 -11.07 12.10 -8.82
CA GLN A 77 -10.09 11.64 -9.80
C GLN A 77 -9.37 10.36 -9.35
N VAL A 78 -8.98 10.29 -8.08
CA VAL A 78 -8.38 9.09 -7.51
C VAL A 78 -9.36 7.92 -7.51
N THR A 79 -10.62 8.14 -7.10
CA THR A 79 -11.63 7.07 -7.11
C THR A 79 -11.85 6.54 -8.53
N ALA A 80 -11.91 7.41 -9.53
CA ALA A 80 -12.01 7.02 -10.93
C ALA A 80 -10.79 6.22 -11.40
N PHE A 81 -9.58 6.64 -11.04
CA PHE A 81 -8.34 5.91 -11.31
C PHE A 81 -8.36 4.51 -10.68
N LEU A 82 -8.74 4.40 -9.41
CA LEU A 82 -8.86 3.11 -8.75
C LEU A 82 -9.83 2.19 -9.48
N GLN A 83 -11.00 2.67 -9.85
CA GLN A 83 -12.06 1.88 -10.48
C GLN A 83 -11.70 1.47 -11.91
N ASN A 84 -11.13 2.36 -12.69
CA ASN A 84 -10.92 2.14 -14.12
C ASN A 84 -9.56 1.52 -14.44
N ASP A 85 -8.51 1.89 -13.71
CA ASP A 85 -7.15 1.54 -14.06
C ASP A 85 -6.54 0.49 -13.11
N LEU A 86 -6.88 0.48 -11.81
CA LEU A 86 -6.28 -0.41 -10.83
C LEU A 86 -7.13 -1.65 -10.49
N LEU A 87 -8.42 -1.47 -10.22
CA LEU A 87 -9.32 -2.57 -9.81
C LEU A 87 -9.34 -3.77 -10.75
N PRO A 88 -9.28 -3.60 -12.09
CA PRO A 88 -9.25 -4.74 -13.00
C PRO A 88 -8.16 -5.76 -12.69
N TYR A 89 -7.05 -5.32 -12.11
CA TYR A 89 -5.89 -6.15 -11.80
C TYR A 89 -5.89 -6.70 -10.37
N ILE A 90 -6.45 -5.97 -9.39
CA ILE A 90 -6.33 -6.31 -7.96
C ILE A 90 -7.63 -6.78 -7.31
N LYS A 91 -8.75 -6.86 -8.03
CA LYS A 91 -10.07 -7.20 -7.46
C LYS A 91 -10.09 -8.50 -6.63
N ASN A 92 -9.21 -9.44 -6.93
CA ASN A 92 -9.13 -10.73 -6.22
C ASN A 92 -8.21 -10.69 -4.98
N VAL A 93 -7.50 -9.59 -4.77
CA VAL A 93 -6.55 -9.38 -3.65
C VAL A 93 -6.86 -8.10 -2.88
N MET A 94 -8.11 -7.63 -2.93
CA MET A 94 -8.54 -6.40 -2.27
C MET A 94 -8.33 -6.49 -0.75
N PRO A 95 -7.72 -5.47 -0.15
CA PRO A 95 -7.61 -5.37 1.30
C PRO A 95 -8.96 -5.03 1.94
N TYR A 96 -9.04 -5.15 3.26
CA TYR A 96 -10.22 -4.71 4.02
C TYR A 96 -10.48 -3.21 3.84
N SER A 97 -9.43 -2.41 3.91
CA SER A 97 -9.51 -0.97 3.65
C SER A 97 -8.33 -0.49 2.80
N LEU A 98 -8.60 0.51 1.99
CA LEU A 98 -7.67 1.15 1.08
C LEU A 98 -7.61 2.64 1.40
N LEU A 99 -6.47 3.11 1.88
CA LEU A 99 -6.20 4.52 2.08
C LEU A 99 -5.49 5.08 0.85
N VAL A 100 -5.99 6.18 0.32
CA VAL A 100 -5.30 6.92 -0.75
C VAL A 100 -4.77 8.23 -0.19
N ALA A 101 -3.46 8.43 -0.33
CA ALA A 101 -2.75 9.61 0.13
C ALA A 101 -2.06 10.32 -1.04
N ASN A 102 -2.05 11.64 -1.02
CA ASN A 102 -1.33 12.47 -2.01
C ASN A 102 0.20 12.30 -1.91
N GLY A 103 0.70 11.78 -0.80
CA GLY A 103 2.10 11.47 -0.58
C GLY A 103 2.26 10.54 0.61
N ILE A 104 3.26 9.67 0.53
CA ILE A 104 3.73 8.83 1.64
C ILE A 104 5.23 9.01 1.69
N ASP A 105 5.74 9.56 2.78
CA ASP A 105 7.17 9.72 3.01
C ASP A 105 7.63 8.74 4.07
N GLU A 106 8.72 8.07 3.79
CA GLU A 106 9.36 7.11 4.69
C GLU A 106 10.63 7.72 5.29
N TYR A 107 10.76 7.54 6.60
CA TYR A 107 11.90 7.98 7.38
C TYR A 107 12.49 6.80 8.16
N GLN A 108 13.80 6.70 8.18
CA GLN A 108 14.54 5.70 8.94
C GLN A 108 15.25 6.35 10.12
N ARG A 109 15.22 5.67 11.28
CA ARG A 109 15.90 6.12 12.48
C ARG A 109 17.42 6.09 12.29
N ASN A 110 18.06 7.21 12.55
CA ASN A 110 19.51 7.29 12.64
C ASN A 110 19.95 6.65 13.97
N THR A 111 20.92 5.73 13.90
CA THR A 111 21.42 5.02 15.08
C THR A 111 22.37 5.87 15.94
N MET A 112 22.89 6.97 15.40
CA MET A 112 23.87 7.81 16.09
C MET A 112 23.24 8.92 16.92
N ASP A 113 22.17 9.56 16.45
CA ASP A 113 21.62 10.76 17.10
C ASP A 113 20.13 10.72 17.42
N VAL A 114 19.50 9.54 17.22
CA VAL A 114 18.04 9.35 17.47
C VAL A 114 17.14 10.18 16.56
N SER A 115 17.69 10.85 15.54
CA SER A 115 16.94 11.54 14.49
C SER A 115 16.30 10.54 13.51
N TYR A 116 15.49 11.06 12.60
CA TYR A 116 14.90 10.29 11.51
C TYR A 116 15.26 10.95 10.18
N ASP A 117 15.96 10.21 9.35
CA ASP A 117 16.38 10.65 8.03
C ASP A 117 15.36 10.20 6.98
N TYR A 118 15.04 11.09 6.04
CA TYR A 118 14.18 10.75 4.91
C TYR A 118 14.90 9.74 4.00
N VAL A 119 14.21 8.64 3.67
CA VAL A 119 14.77 7.56 2.83
C VAL A 119 14.04 7.36 1.52
N GLY A 120 12.82 7.83 1.39
CA GLY A 120 12.09 7.71 0.14
C GLY A 120 10.59 7.95 0.25
N SER A 121 9.92 7.81 -0.89
CA SER A 121 8.47 7.96 -1.01
C SER A 121 7.91 6.70 -1.68
N PRO A 122 7.56 5.65 -0.90
CA PRO A 122 7.07 4.39 -1.43
C PRO A 122 5.72 4.55 -2.13
N LEU A 123 5.43 3.68 -3.10
CA LEU A 123 4.13 3.62 -3.78
C LEU A 123 3.03 3.07 -2.87
N THR A 124 3.40 2.15 -1.98
CA THR A 124 2.46 1.48 -1.09
C THR A 124 3.02 1.37 0.32
N TYR A 125 2.12 1.34 1.28
CA TYR A 125 2.43 1.00 2.67
C TYR A 125 1.38 0.04 3.22
N ASN A 126 1.82 -1.09 3.75
CA ASN A 126 0.95 -2.11 4.34
C ASN A 126 0.92 -1.99 5.86
N ASN A 127 -0.29 -1.86 6.39
CA ASN A 127 -0.59 -2.01 7.80
C ASN A 127 -1.52 -3.21 7.99
N LEU A 128 -1.67 -3.71 9.23
CA LEU A 128 -2.56 -4.84 9.55
C LEU A 128 -4.02 -4.63 9.12
N ARG A 129 -4.48 -3.38 9.02
CA ARG A 129 -5.88 -3.02 8.78
C ARG A 129 -6.11 -2.32 7.45
N CYS A 130 -5.06 -1.90 6.77
CA CYS A 130 -5.15 -1.00 5.63
C CYS A 130 -3.95 -1.16 4.71
N LEU A 131 -4.23 -1.09 3.41
CA LEU A 131 -3.24 -0.82 2.38
C LEU A 131 -3.31 0.67 2.05
N ALA A 132 -2.22 1.39 2.21
CA ALA A 132 -2.11 2.79 1.78
C ALA A 132 -1.45 2.88 0.41
N LEU A 133 -2.01 3.72 -0.46
CA LEU A 133 -1.49 4.01 -1.80
C LEU A 133 -1.03 5.46 -1.88
N ASN A 134 0.18 5.65 -2.36
CA ASN A 134 0.72 6.96 -2.70
C ASN A 134 0.29 7.33 -4.11
N VAL A 135 -0.60 8.32 -4.23
CA VAL A 135 -1.13 8.77 -5.53
C VAL A 135 -0.53 10.09 -6.01
N SER A 136 0.60 10.51 -5.43
CA SER A 136 1.26 11.78 -5.78
C SER A 136 1.63 11.89 -7.27
N ARG A 137 1.88 10.78 -7.93
CA ARG A 137 2.24 10.75 -9.36
C ARG A 137 1.05 10.75 -10.32
N LEU A 138 -0.18 10.69 -9.79
CA LEU A 138 -1.38 10.56 -10.63
C LEU A 138 -1.69 11.82 -11.45
N TRP A 139 -1.28 12.98 -10.93
CA TRP A 139 -1.72 14.26 -11.46
C TRP A 139 -1.11 14.60 -12.82
N GLY A 140 -1.97 14.90 -13.79
CA GLY A 140 -1.53 15.31 -15.14
C GLY A 140 -1.07 14.16 -16.04
N LEU A 141 -1.21 12.90 -15.63
CA LEU A 141 -0.83 11.75 -16.45
C LEU A 141 -1.78 11.56 -17.64
N THR A 142 -1.22 11.16 -18.76
CA THR A 142 -1.96 10.62 -19.91
C THR A 142 -2.61 9.28 -19.55
N GLN A 143 -3.45 8.77 -20.44
CA GLN A 143 -4.10 7.47 -20.21
C GLN A 143 -3.09 6.32 -20.16
N GLU A 144 -2.08 6.34 -21.03
CA GLU A 144 -1.01 5.35 -21.08
C GLU A 144 -0.17 5.39 -19.80
N GLU A 145 0.20 6.58 -19.36
CA GLU A 145 0.97 6.76 -18.13
C GLU A 145 0.18 6.32 -16.88
N ARG A 146 -1.14 6.57 -16.83
CA ARG A 146 -1.99 6.05 -15.75
C ARG A 146 -2.02 4.53 -15.71
N LYS A 147 -2.08 3.87 -16.88
CA LYS A 147 -2.02 2.40 -16.93
C LYS A 147 -0.69 1.86 -16.45
N ALA A 148 0.42 2.46 -16.87
CA ALA A 148 1.75 2.09 -16.39
C ALA A 148 1.85 2.28 -14.87
N TYR A 149 1.37 3.40 -14.35
CA TYR A 149 1.36 3.67 -12.92
C TYR A 149 0.48 2.67 -12.14
N ALA A 150 -0.69 2.31 -12.68
CA ALA A 150 -1.54 1.27 -12.08
C ALA A 150 -0.85 -0.10 -12.07
N GLN A 151 -0.07 -0.43 -13.10
CA GLN A 151 0.73 -1.66 -13.16
C GLN A 151 1.82 -1.66 -12.08
N ASP A 152 2.55 -0.56 -11.90
CA ASP A 152 3.57 -0.43 -10.85
C ASP A 152 2.95 -0.66 -9.46
N ILE A 153 1.83 -0.01 -9.17
CA ILE A 153 1.09 -0.21 -7.90
C ILE A 153 0.63 -1.67 -7.77
N CYS A 154 0.13 -2.27 -8.85
CA CYS A 154 -0.33 -3.65 -8.85
C CYS A 154 0.82 -4.62 -8.55
N CYS A 155 1.98 -4.42 -9.16
CA CYS A 155 3.18 -5.22 -8.88
C CYS A 155 3.57 -5.15 -7.40
N GLU A 156 3.59 -3.95 -6.81
CA GLU A 156 3.87 -3.77 -5.38
C GLU A 156 2.86 -4.50 -4.48
N ILE A 157 1.56 -4.40 -4.78
CA ILE A 157 0.49 -5.08 -4.02
C ILE A 157 0.63 -6.60 -4.13
N ILE A 158 0.80 -7.11 -5.33
CA ILE A 158 0.95 -8.55 -5.58
C ILE A 158 2.20 -9.05 -4.87
N PHE A 159 3.30 -8.35 -5.02
CA PHE A 159 4.56 -8.71 -4.37
C PHE A 159 4.43 -8.74 -2.84
N ALA A 160 3.78 -7.73 -2.24
CA ALA A 160 3.51 -7.68 -0.81
C ALA A 160 2.56 -8.80 -0.35
N SER A 161 1.58 -9.20 -1.18
CA SER A 161 0.64 -10.29 -0.84
C SER A 161 1.25 -11.68 -0.98
N PHE A 162 2.27 -11.86 -1.81
CA PHE A 162 3.04 -13.09 -1.93
C PHE A 162 4.19 -13.17 -0.92
N GLY A 163 4.72 -12.03 -0.51
CA GLY A 163 5.76 -11.95 0.51
C GLY A 163 5.20 -12.28 1.88
N GLY A 164 5.80 -13.22 2.58
CA GLY A 164 5.54 -13.44 4.00
C GLY A 164 5.90 -12.22 4.86
N THR A 165 5.90 -12.40 6.15
CA THR A 165 6.20 -11.36 7.16
C THR A 165 7.47 -10.59 6.81
N ALA A 166 7.46 -9.29 7.06
CA ALA A 166 8.59 -8.40 6.83
C ALA A 166 9.91 -8.99 7.36
N GLY A 167 10.81 -9.31 6.47
CA GLY A 167 12.10 -9.96 6.76
C GLY A 167 12.39 -11.20 5.92
N ASN A 168 11.37 -11.92 5.46
CA ASN A 168 11.56 -13.17 4.70
C ASN A 168 10.60 -13.26 3.50
N LYS A 169 10.41 -12.17 2.78
CA LYS A 169 9.51 -12.12 1.63
C LYS A 169 9.81 -13.15 0.52
N TYR A 170 11.00 -13.73 0.52
CA TYR A 170 11.39 -14.78 -0.42
C TYR A 170 11.29 -16.21 0.16
N THR A 171 11.12 -16.36 1.48
CA THR A 171 11.14 -17.66 2.13
C THR A 171 9.82 -18.05 2.75
N ASP A 172 8.94 -17.07 3.03
CA ASP A 172 7.67 -17.30 3.71
C ASP A 172 6.47 -17.11 2.76
N GLY A 173 5.36 -17.77 3.08
CA GLY A 173 4.12 -17.65 2.34
C GLY A 173 4.10 -18.36 1.00
N LYS A 174 3.19 -17.97 0.12
CA LYS A 174 3.02 -18.58 -1.22
C LYS A 174 4.23 -18.37 -2.12
N ALA A 175 4.87 -17.21 -2.01
CA ALA A 175 6.08 -16.92 -2.77
C ALA A 175 7.25 -17.78 -2.30
N GLY A 176 7.36 -18.09 -1.00
CA GLY A 176 8.37 -18.96 -0.47
C GLY A 176 8.36 -20.35 -1.11
N GLN A 177 7.17 -20.91 -1.35
CA GLN A 177 7.04 -22.18 -2.06
C GLN A 177 7.54 -22.09 -3.52
N PHE A 178 7.17 -21.05 -4.23
CA PHE A 178 7.62 -20.82 -5.59
C PHE A 178 9.14 -20.64 -5.67
N PHE A 179 9.68 -19.74 -4.87
CA PHE A 179 11.12 -19.47 -4.84
C PHE A 179 11.93 -20.67 -4.29
N SER A 180 11.41 -21.43 -3.32
CA SER A 180 12.11 -22.60 -2.81
C SER A 180 12.22 -23.69 -3.86
N ILE A 181 11.19 -23.90 -4.69
CA ILE A 181 11.23 -24.87 -5.79
C ILE A 181 12.29 -24.44 -6.82
N ASN A 182 12.27 -23.21 -7.25
CA ASN A 182 13.22 -22.71 -8.24
C ASN A 182 14.64 -22.62 -7.66
N TYR A 183 14.78 -22.03 -6.49
CA TYR A 183 16.07 -21.87 -5.84
C TYR A 183 16.74 -23.20 -5.50
N ASN A 184 16.00 -24.17 -4.97
CA ASN A 184 16.54 -25.48 -4.65
C ASN A 184 16.91 -26.30 -5.89
N ASN A 185 16.16 -26.13 -6.99
CA ASN A 185 16.48 -26.82 -8.24
C ASN A 185 17.71 -26.24 -8.95
N TYR A 186 18.01 -24.97 -8.73
CA TYR A 186 19.12 -24.24 -9.33
C TYR A 186 20.22 -23.85 -8.34
N SER A 187 20.09 -24.23 -7.09
CA SER A 187 21.08 -23.98 -6.03
C SER A 187 22.26 -24.92 -6.08
N THR A 188 22.78 -25.22 -7.24
CA THR A 188 24.18 -25.63 -7.26
C THR A 188 24.98 -24.45 -6.73
N PRO A 189 25.93 -24.70 -5.80
CA PRO A 189 26.60 -23.65 -5.01
C PRO A 189 27.60 -22.83 -5.79
N LYS A 190 27.36 -22.57 -7.02
CA LYS A 190 28.18 -21.71 -7.83
C LYS A 190 27.45 -20.40 -7.99
N SER A 191 28.03 -19.39 -7.40
CA SER A 191 27.73 -18.00 -7.66
C SER A 191 27.81 -17.75 -9.16
N TYR A 192 26.71 -17.95 -9.85
CA TYR A 192 26.59 -17.71 -11.29
C TYR A 192 26.82 -16.26 -11.69
N TRP A 193 26.80 -15.36 -10.72
CA TRP A 193 26.93 -13.92 -10.88
C TRP A 193 28.29 -13.44 -11.36
N TRP A 194 29.31 -14.23 -11.21
CA TRP A 194 30.69 -13.83 -11.51
C TRP A 194 31.54 -14.87 -12.19
N ASP A 195 30.93 -15.95 -12.64
CA ASP A 195 31.65 -16.89 -13.48
C ASP A 195 31.43 -16.52 -14.95
N PRO A 196 32.40 -15.86 -15.60
CA PRO A 196 32.25 -15.44 -17.00
C PRO A 196 32.21 -16.62 -17.97
N THR A 197 32.40 -17.86 -17.49
CA THR A 197 32.30 -19.07 -18.28
C THR A 197 30.93 -19.73 -18.17
N ASN A 198 30.05 -19.24 -17.29
CA ASN A 198 28.73 -19.78 -17.10
C ASN A 198 27.70 -18.95 -17.85
N ILE A 199 27.30 -19.48 -18.99
CA ILE A 199 26.45 -18.80 -19.99
C ILE A 199 24.97 -18.97 -19.72
N LEU A 200 24.56 -19.34 -18.51
CA LEU A 200 23.15 -19.48 -18.20
C LEU A 200 22.53 -18.08 -18.03
N ASN A 201 21.73 -17.72 -19.01
CA ASN A 201 20.94 -16.49 -18.98
C ASN A 201 19.89 -16.60 -17.85
N PRO A 202 19.79 -15.64 -16.91
CA PRO A 202 18.75 -15.61 -15.89
C PRO A 202 17.33 -15.81 -16.43
N LEU A 203 17.03 -15.30 -17.63
CA LEU A 203 15.75 -15.51 -18.29
C LEU A 203 15.50 -16.98 -18.66
N GLU A 204 16.52 -17.73 -19.01
CA GLU A 204 16.42 -19.18 -19.28
C GLU A 204 16.19 -19.99 -18.00
N LEU A 205 16.57 -19.46 -16.85
CA LEU A 205 16.31 -20.01 -15.51
C LEU A 205 14.94 -19.61 -14.97
N GLY A 206 14.16 -18.82 -15.67
CA GLY A 206 12.82 -18.38 -15.28
C GLY A 206 12.80 -17.10 -14.46
N PHE A 207 13.90 -16.36 -14.38
CA PHE A 207 13.88 -15.01 -13.83
C PHE A 207 13.37 -14.03 -14.89
N LEU A 208 12.51 -13.11 -14.45
CA LEU A 208 11.89 -12.14 -15.36
C LEU A 208 12.77 -10.95 -15.68
N GLU A 209 13.76 -10.68 -14.84
CA GLU A 209 14.73 -9.58 -14.99
C GLU A 209 16.11 -10.04 -14.50
N ASP A 210 17.14 -9.41 -15.02
CA ASP A 210 18.50 -9.53 -14.51
C ASP A 210 18.56 -8.91 -13.12
N PRO A 211 18.94 -9.63 -12.10
CA PRO A 211 18.91 -9.16 -10.72
C PRO A 211 19.92 -8.04 -10.43
#